data_db19307bc1e6158b7b6fd4febe2f6fdb
#
_entry.id   db19307bc1e6158b7b6fd4febe2f6fdb
#
_cell.length_a   1.000
_cell.length_b   1.000
_cell.length_c   1.000
_cell.angle_alpha   90.00
_cell.angle_beta   90.00
_cell.angle_gamma   90.00
#
_symmetry.space_group_name_H-M   'P 1'
#
loop_
_entity.id
_entity.type
_entity.pdbx_description
1 polymer ?
#
loop_
_entity_poly.entity_id
_entity_poly.type
_entity_poly.pdbx_seq_one_letter_code
_entity_poly.pdbx_strand_id
1 'polypeptide(L)'
;MRRERMKLPAILAAIVGAGLALLSWSQPWFELVLSEGAGAPVGEAPVAVAGQVASPALAALALAGLALAGALAIAGPGIRMVLGVLAVVLGGCILLASWLSLGDPVAAVAPAVAEATGVTGAEPTAALVGSATATLWPVVAIVGGVLVVASGVLVLATGLAWPASTRRYRAARLAAGDPRDAASGADRAIDDWDELSRGDDPTGDEPSDDQPTGPSR
;
A
#
# COMPACT_ATOMS: atom_id res chain seq x y z
N MET A 1 -22.70 -10.08 3.83
CA MET A 1 -21.48 -10.35 3.01
C MET A 1 -20.50 -11.13 3.85
N ARG A 2 -19.89 -12.22 3.34
CA ARG A 2 -18.91 -13.00 4.12
C ARG A 2 -17.64 -12.17 4.33
N ARG A 3 -17.17 -12.06 5.56
CA ARG A 3 -15.96 -11.29 5.93
C ARG A 3 -14.72 -11.66 5.10
N GLU A 4 -14.67 -12.90 4.63
CA GLU A 4 -13.61 -13.41 3.74
C GLU A 4 -13.49 -12.67 2.40
N ARG A 5 -14.60 -12.10 1.89
CA ARG A 5 -14.64 -11.38 0.60
C ARG A 5 -14.20 -9.91 0.71
N MET A 6 -13.95 -9.43 1.93
CA MET A 6 -13.59 -8.02 2.16
C MET A 6 -12.10 -7.70 1.89
N LYS A 7 -11.27 -8.71 1.60
CA LYS A 7 -9.86 -8.52 1.26
C LYS A 7 -9.68 -7.64 0.01
N LEU A 8 -10.37 -8.00 -1.07
CA LEU A 8 -10.23 -7.29 -2.34
C LEU A 8 -10.70 -5.82 -2.25
N PRO A 9 -11.91 -5.50 -1.72
CA PRO A 9 -12.34 -4.11 -1.58
C PRO A 9 -11.43 -3.28 -0.66
N ALA A 10 -10.86 -3.86 0.41
CA ALA A 10 -9.91 -3.15 1.26
C ALA A 10 -8.63 -2.76 0.50
N ILE A 11 -8.04 -3.69 -0.24
CA ILE A 11 -6.83 -3.43 -1.04
C ILE A 11 -7.13 -2.42 -2.15
N LEU A 12 -8.27 -2.56 -2.85
CA LEU A 12 -8.67 -1.62 -3.90
C LEU A 12 -8.90 -0.22 -3.34
N ALA A 13 -9.54 -0.09 -2.17
CA ALA A 13 -9.72 1.20 -1.51
C ALA A 13 -8.38 1.88 -1.16
N ALA A 14 -7.39 1.10 -0.70
CA ALA A 14 -6.05 1.63 -0.44
C ALA A 14 -5.36 2.09 -1.73
N ILE A 15 -5.42 1.29 -2.80
CA ILE A 15 -4.79 1.63 -4.10
C ILE A 15 -5.46 2.87 -4.70
N VAL A 16 -6.79 2.89 -4.77
CA VAL A 16 -7.54 4.02 -5.33
C VAL A 16 -7.32 5.27 -4.49
N GLY A 17 -7.39 5.16 -3.16
CA GLY A 17 -7.18 6.29 -2.25
C GLY A 17 -5.78 6.89 -2.38
N ALA A 18 -4.75 6.06 -2.34
CA ALA A 18 -3.37 6.51 -2.51
C ALA A 18 -3.10 7.03 -3.93
N GLY A 19 -3.69 6.41 -4.95
CA GLY A 19 -3.62 6.88 -6.34
C GLY A 19 -4.26 8.25 -6.53
N LEU A 20 -5.43 8.49 -5.94
CA LEU A 20 -6.10 9.81 -5.95
C LEU A 20 -5.28 10.87 -5.24
N ALA A 21 -4.67 10.56 -4.10
CA ALA A 21 -3.79 11.49 -3.39
C ALA A 21 -2.56 11.86 -4.23
N LEU A 22 -1.94 10.88 -4.90
CA LEU A 22 -0.80 11.11 -5.79
C LEU A 22 -1.19 11.91 -7.04
N LEU A 23 -2.33 11.60 -7.65
CA LEU A 23 -2.86 12.35 -8.78
C LEU A 23 -3.13 13.80 -8.38
N SER A 24 -3.80 14.01 -7.25
CA SER A 24 -4.09 15.34 -6.73
C SER A 24 -2.81 16.14 -6.48
N TRP A 25 -1.77 15.52 -5.94
CA TRP A 25 -0.48 16.16 -5.68
C TRP A 25 0.15 16.76 -6.95
N SER A 26 -0.04 16.15 -8.11
CA SER A 26 0.50 16.64 -9.40
C SER A 26 -0.33 17.75 -10.03
N GLN A 27 -1.49 18.07 -9.49
CA GLN A 27 -2.45 19.01 -10.09
C GLN A 27 -2.36 20.41 -9.43
N PRO A 28 -2.87 21.47 -10.08
CA PRO A 28 -2.91 22.79 -9.50
C PRO A 28 -3.91 22.83 -8.33
N TRP A 29 -3.41 23.12 -7.13
CA TRP A 29 -4.21 23.22 -5.92
C TRP A 29 -4.76 24.62 -5.69
N PHE A 30 -3.97 25.65 -6.06
CA PHE A 30 -4.34 27.03 -5.87
C PHE A 30 -4.08 27.86 -7.14
N GLU A 31 -4.92 28.86 -7.34
CA GLU A 31 -4.71 29.93 -8.29
C GLU A 31 -4.28 31.16 -7.50
N LEU A 32 -3.03 31.60 -7.70
CA LEU A 32 -2.39 32.69 -6.99
C LEU A 32 -2.44 33.95 -7.87
N VAL A 33 -2.94 35.04 -7.30
CA VAL A 33 -2.83 36.39 -7.86
C VAL A 33 -1.93 37.21 -6.94
N LEU A 34 -0.88 37.81 -7.46
CA LEU A 34 0.03 38.66 -6.73
C LEU A 34 -0.59 40.07 -6.60
N SER A 35 -0.29 40.77 -5.48
CA SER A 35 -0.72 42.14 -5.22
C SER A 35 0.02 43.13 -6.11
N GLU A 36 -0.60 44.26 -6.41
CA GLU A 36 0.02 45.39 -7.10
C GLU A 36 1.26 45.86 -6.33
N GLY A 37 2.41 45.92 -7.01
CA GLY A 37 3.70 46.25 -6.38
C GLY A 37 4.63 45.09 -6.07
N ALA A 38 4.21 43.82 -6.30
CA ALA A 38 5.06 42.63 -6.18
C ALA A 38 6.09 42.48 -7.31
N GLY A 39 6.22 43.48 -8.18
CA GLY A 39 7.12 43.44 -9.34
C GLY A 39 6.56 42.65 -10.53
N ALA A 40 5.38 42.07 -10.40
CA ALA A 40 4.66 41.44 -11.51
C ALA A 40 3.95 42.52 -12.36
N PRO A 41 3.91 42.40 -13.71
CA PRO A 41 3.16 43.29 -14.57
C PRO A 41 1.67 43.27 -14.20
N VAL A 42 1.05 44.46 -14.10
CA VAL A 42 -0.38 44.59 -13.79
C VAL A 42 -1.20 43.89 -14.87
N GLY A 43 -1.99 42.87 -14.49
CA GLY A 43 -2.86 42.13 -15.41
C GLY A 43 -2.34 40.76 -15.84
N GLU A 44 -1.30 40.19 -15.22
CA GLU A 44 -0.90 38.81 -15.47
C GLU A 44 -1.96 37.79 -15.03
N ALA A 45 -2.06 36.71 -15.82
CA ALA A 45 -2.96 35.60 -15.52
C ALA A 45 -2.62 34.97 -14.15
N PRO A 46 -3.60 34.38 -13.44
CA PRO A 46 -3.35 33.69 -12.18
C PRO A 46 -2.24 32.64 -12.32
N VAL A 47 -1.33 32.61 -11.37
CA VAL A 47 -0.25 31.60 -11.31
C VAL A 47 -0.80 30.34 -10.68
N ALA A 48 -0.74 29.23 -11.43
CA ALA A 48 -1.16 27.93 -10.93
C ALA A 48 -0.11 27.36 -9.97
N VAL A 49 -0.48 27.15 -8.70
CA VAL A 49 0.36 26.54 -7.67
C VAL A 49 0.00 25.08 -7.52
N ALA A 50 0.91 24.19 -7.92
CA ALA A 50 0.68 22.74 -7.86
C ALA A 50 0.70 22.21 -6.42
N GLY A 51 0.04 21.08 -6.20
CA GLY A 51 0.03 20.37 -4.91
C GLY A 51 1.41 19.97 -4.42
N GLN A 52 2.37 19.76 -5.34
CA GLN A 52 3.77 19.50 -4.99
C GLN A 52 4.45 20.66 -4.25
N VAL A 53 4.02 21.87 -4.47
CA VAL A 53 4.49 23.08 -3.77
C VAL A 53 3.68 23.28 -2.50
N ALA A 54 2.35 23.17 -2.59
CA ALA A 54 1.44 23.42 -1.47
C ALA A 54 1.51 22.33 -0.38
N SER A 55 1.82 21.08 -0.74
CA SER A 55 1.88 19.94 0.17
C SER A 55 2.94 18.92 -0.28
N PRO A 56 4.24 19.20 -0.13
CA PRO A 56 5.33 18.36 -0.65
C PRO A 56 5.36 16.96 -0.03
N ALA A 57 4.93 16.81 1.22
CA ALA A 57 4.89 15.51 1.91
C ALA A 57 3.87 14.53 1.32
N LEU A 58 2.87 15.02 0.58
CA LEU A 58 1.75 14.22 0.10
C LEU A 58 2.20 13.11 -0.86
N ALA A 59 3.21 13.34 -1.70
CA ALA A 59 3.74 12.33 -2.60
C ALA A 59 4.32 11.13 -1.84
N ALA A 60 5.13 11.40 -0.82
CA ALA A 60 5.73 10.34 0.00
C ALA A 60 4.66 9.52 0.73
N LEU A 61 3.63 10.19 1.28
CA LEU A 61 2.49 9.54 1.93
C LEU A 61 1.69 8.68 0.94
N ALA A 62 1.43 9.19 -0.26
CA ALA A 62 0.70 8.46 -1.29
C ALA A 62 1.47 7.23 -1.79
N LEU A 63 2.78 7.37 -2.05
CA LEU A 63 3.63 6.24 -2.44
C LEU A 63 3.74 5.20 -1.33
N ALA A 64 3.86 5.63 -0.06
CA ALA A 64 3.81 4.72 1.08
C ALA A 64 2.47 3.97 1.16
N GLY A 65 1.35 4.64 0.81
CA GLY A 65 0.02 4.02 0.72
C GLY A 65 -0.08 2.94 -0.36
N LEU A 66 0.50 3.17 -1.53
CA LEU A 66 0.57 2.17 -2.60
C LEU A 66 1.44 0.97 -2.20
N ALA A 67 2.60 1.22 -1.58
CA ALA A 67 3.47 0.16 -1.07
C ALA A 67 2.77 -0.66 0.02
N LEU A 68 2.04 -0.01 0.93
CA LEU A 68 1.25 -0.64 1.97
C LEU A 68 0.13 -1.51 1.39
N ALA A 69 -0.55 -1.06 0.33
CA ALA A 69 -1.57 -1.86 -0.36
C ALA A 69 -0.97 -3.15 -0.95
N GLY A 70 0.24 -3.07 -1.54
CA GLY A 70 1.00 -4.23 -2.00
C GLY A 70 1.37 -5.18 -0.84
N ALA A 71 1.85 -4.63 0.28
CA ALA A 71 2.16 -5.41 1.48
C ALA A 71 0.92 -6.12 2.06
N LEU A 72 -0.25 -5.46 2.09
CA LEU A 72 -1.52 -6.06 2.52
C LEU A 72 -1.93 -7.26 1.66
N ALA A 73 -1.58 -7.27 0.37
CA ALA A 73 -1.92 -8.36 -0.55
C ALA A 73 -1.25 -9.68 -0.16
N ILE A 74 -0.02 -9.63 0.36
CA ILE A 74 0.82 -10.79 0.72
C ILE A 74 0.88 -11.06 2.23
N ALA A 75 0.45 -10.11 3.07
CA ALA A 75 0.58 -10.18 4.52
C ALA A 75 -0.20 -11.35 5.14
N GLY A 76 0.43 -12.00 6.12
CA GLY A 76 -0.21 -12.95 7.03
C GLY A 76 -1.10 -12.26 8.07
N PRO A 77 -1.91 -13.02 8.85
CA PRO A 77 -2.94 -12.45 9.72
C PRO A 77 -2.39 -11.49 10.78
N GLY A 78 -1.24 -11.76 11.39
CA GLY A 78 -0.64 -10.89 12.40
C GLY A 78 -0.10 -9.58 11.81
N ILE A 79 0.69 -9.68 10.72
CA ILE A 79 1.27 -8.52 10.04
C ILE A 79 0.17 -7.62 9.46
N ARG A 80 -0.93 -8.22 9.00
CA ARG A 80 -2.08 -7.51 8.44
C ARG A 80 -2.71 -6.53 9.43
N MET A 81 -2.75 -6.87 10.72
CA MET A 81 -3.23 -5.95 11.77
C MET A 81 -2.34 -4.73 11.91
N VAL A 82 -1.02 -4.93 11.91
CA VAL A 82 -0.05 -3.82 11.95
C VAL A 82 -0.21 -2.93 10.73
N LEU A 83 -0.32 -3.53 9.53
CA LEU A 83 -0.54 -2.78 8.29
C LEU A 83 -1.89 -2.03 8.28
N GLY A 84 -2.93 -2.59 8.91
CA GLY A 84 -4.22 -1.93 9.07
C GLY A 84 -4.11 -0.65 9.91
N VAL A 85 -3.40 -0.71 11.04
CA VAL A 85 -3.12 0.48 11.88
C VAL A 85 -2.29 1.49 11.08
N LEU A 86 -1.26 1.03 10.39
CA LEU A 86 -0.42 1.90 9.57
C LEU A 86 -1.21 2.59 8.46
N ALA A 87 -2.18 1.90 7.83
CA ALA A 87 -3.07 2.49 6.83
C ALA A 87 -3.93 3.62 7.42
N VAL A 88 -4.49 3.43 8.62
CA VAL A 88 -5.26 4.47 9.30
C VAL A 88 -4.40 5.70 9.61
N VAL A 89 -3.19 5.49 10.15
CA VAL A 89 -2.25 6.59 10.44
C VAL A 89 -1.87 7.32 9.16
N LEU A 90 -1.52 6.60 8.13
CA LEU A 90 -1.07 7.16 6.85
C LEU A 90 -2.20 7.94 6.15
N GLY A 91 -3.41 7.39 6.11
CA GLY A 91 -4.59 8.10 5.62
C GLY A 91 -4.91 9.34 6.46
N GLY A 92 -4.75 9.26 7.79
CA GLY A 92 -4.87 10.40 8.70
C GLY A 92 -3.85 11.50 8.41
N CYS A 93 -2.59 11.13 8.09
CA CYS A 93 -1.56 12.09 7.68
C CYS A 93 -1.89 12.76 6.33
N ILE A 94 -2.44 12.02 5.36
CA ILE A 94 -2.92 12.59 4.08
C ILE A 94 -4.02 13.61 4.33
N LEU A 95 -5.00 13.27 5.18
CA LEU A 95 -6.10 14.18 5.55
C LEU A 95 -5.57 15.43 6.25
N LEU A 96 -4.66 15.26 7.20
CA LEU A 96 -4.07 16.38 7.94
C LEU A 96 -3.27 17.30 7.01
N ALA A 97 -2.43 16.75 6.14
CA ALA A 97 -1.64 17.54 5.18
C ALA A 97 -2.55 18.36 4.25
N SER A 98 -3.60 17.73 3.71
CA SER A 98 -4.58 18.42 2.85
C SER A 98 -5.38 19.49 3.61
N TRP A 99 -5.78 19.19 4.85
CA TRP A 99 -6.52 20.14 5.70
C TRP A 99 -5.69 21.36 6.06
N LEU A 100 -4.43 21.18 6.44
CA LEU A 100 -3.52 22.28 6.77
C LEU A 100 -3.31 23.22 5.58
N SER A 101 -3.10 22.67 4.37
CA SER A 101 -2.94 23.47 3.15
C SER A 101 -4.20 24.24 2.78
N LEU A 102 -5.40 23.69 3.03
CA LEU A 102 -6.67 24.38 2.81
C LEU A 102 -6.99 25.41 3.91
N GLY A 103 -6.55 25.14 5.15
CA GLY A 103 -6.79 26.01 6.31
C GLY A 103 -5.99 27.29 6.25
N ASP A 104 -4.81 27.26 5.60
CA ASP A 104 -3.97 28.45 5.38
C ASP A 104 -3.45 28.47 3.93
N PRO A 105 -4.26 28.90 2.98
CA PRO A 105 -3.88 29.01 1.57
C PRO A 105 -2.67 29.94 1.35
N VAL A 106 -2.52 30.99 2.14
CA VAL A 106 -1.41 31.95 2.03
C VAL A 106 -0.10 31.27 2.37
N ALA A 107 -0.05 30.53 3.47
CA ALA A 107 1.12 29.74 3.83
C ALA A 107 1.41 28.64 2.81
N ALA A 108 0.37 28.01 2.24
CA ALA A 108 0.52 26.96 1.24
C ALA A 108 1.13 27.46 -0.09
N VAL A 109 0.86 28.72 -0.49
CA VAL A 109 1.42 29.33 -1.71
C VAL A 109 2.71 30.10 -1.47
N ALA A 110 3.12 30.33 -0.21
CA ALA A 110 4.31 31.10 0.15
C ALA A 110 5.61 30.65 -0.58
N PRO A 111 5.88 29.34 -0.77
CA PRO A 111 7.06 28.93 -1.55
C PRO A 111 7.01 29.37 -3.02
N ALA A 112 5.82 29.37 -3.65
CA ALA A 112 5.67 29.85 -5.02
C ALA A 112 5.86 31.37 -5.13
N VAL A 113 5.37 32.13 -4.14
CA VAL A 113 5.63 33.58 -4.05
C VAL A 113 7.12 33.86 -3.90
N ALA A 114 7.80 33.12 -3.03
CA ALA A 114 9.24 33.26 -2.80
C ALA A 114 10.05 32.95 -4.07
N GLU A 115 9.65 31.94 -4.83
CA GLU A 115 10.28 31.59 -6.12
C GLU A 115 10.09 32.70 -7.16
N ALA A 116 8.88 33.26 -7.26
CA ALA A 116 8.55 34.30 -8.23
C ALA A 116 9.16 35.68 -7.92
N THR A 117 9.26 36.03 -6.62
CA THR A 117 9.62 37.39 -6.19
C THR A 117 11.00 37.48 -5.52
N GLY A 118 11.57 36.36 -5.10
CA GLY A 118 12.79 36.32 -4.28
C GLY A 118 12.58 36.72 -2.82
N VAL A 119 11.34 37.08 -2.41
CA VAL A 119 11.00 37.50 -1.06
C VAL A 119 10.69 36.29 -0.19
N THR A 120 11.36 36.18 0.95
CA THR A 120 11.18 35.08 1.92
C THR A 120 10.67 35.61 3.26
N GLY A 121 9.97 34.74 4.00
CA GLY A 121 9.40 35.09 5.31
C GLY A 121 7.87 35.16 5.27
N ALA A 122 7.22 34.76 6.35
CA ALA A 122 5.76 34.62 6.40
C ALA A 122 5.02 35.96 6.15
N GLU A 123 5.38 37.00 6.88
CA GLU A 123 4.73 38.32 6.71
C GLU A 123 5.03 38.99 5.35
N PRO A 124 6.30 39.06 4.87
CA PRO A 124 6.59 39.66 3.58
C PRO A 124 5.92 38.94 2.42
N THR A 125 5.91 37.57 2.42
CA THR A 125 5.24 36.81 1.36
C THR A 125 3.72 36.97 1.42
N ALA A 126 3.12 37.01 2.62
CA ALA A 126 1.68 37.23 2.77
C ALA A 126 1.24 38.61 2.24
N ALA A 127 2.07 39.66 2.43
CA ALA A 127 1.79 40.98 1.89
C ALA A 127 1.78 41.05 0.35
N LEU A 128 2.47 40.13 -0.32
CA LEU A 128 2.52 40.01 -1.78
C LEU A 128 1.41 39.14 -2.38
N VAL A 129 0.64 38.42 -1.56
CA VAL A 129 -0.51 37.62 -2.01
C VAL A 129 -1.75 38.52 -2.12
N GLY A 130 -2.22 38.75 -3.32
CA GLY A 130 -3.50 39.44 -3.55
C GLY A 130 -4.69 38.51 -3.33
N SER A 131 -4.63 37.29 -3.87
CA SER A 131 -5.60 36.25 -3.59
C SER A 131 -5.00 34.84 -3.86
N ALA A 132 -5.45 33.85 -3.08
CA ALA A 132 -5.12 32.44 -3.28
C ALA A 132 -6.42 31.63 -3.24
N THR A 133 -6.93 31.23 -4.40
CA THR A 133 -8.19 30.49 -4.51
C THR A 133 -7.93 29.00 -4.68
N ALA A 134 -8.57 28.18 -3.84
CA ALA A 134 -8.41 26.73 -3.91
C ALA A 134 -9.23 26.14 -5.06
N THR A 135 -8.65 25.19 -5.77
CA THR A 135 -9.31 24.39 -6.80
C THR A 135 -10.03 23.16 -6.19
N LEU A 136 -10.52 22.23 -7.01
CA LEU A 136 -11.12 20.99 -6.56
C LEU A 136 -10.09 19.91 -6.12
N TRP A 137 -8.83 20.06 -6.49
CA TRP A 137 -7.82 19.01 -6.31
C TRP A 137 -7.48 18.70 -4.85
N PRO A 138 -7.40 19.66 -3.92
CA PRO A 138 -7.22 19.35 -2.50
C PRO A 138 -8.35 18.47 -1.95
N VAL A 139 -9.59 18.65 -2.44
CA VAL A 139 -10.73 17.81 -2.05
C VAL A 139 -10.54 16.37 -2.55
N VAL A 140 -9.97 16.19 -3.74
CA VAL A 140 -9.63 14.85 -4.27
C VAL A 140 -8.59 14.16 -3.38
N ALA A 141 -7.59 14.88 -2.86
CA ALA A 141 -6.64 14.34 -1.88
C ALA A 141 -7.33 13.91 -0.57
N ILE A 142 -8.28 14.73 -0.08
CA ILE A 142 -9.08 14.38 1.11
C ILE A 142 -9.87 13.09 0.86
N VAL A 143 -10.56 12.96 -0.27
CA VAL A 143 -11.27 11.73 -0.64
C VAL A 143 -10.30 10.53 -0.68
N GLY A 144 -9.11 10.73 -1.25
CA GLY A 144 -8.05 9.72 -1.24
C GLY A 144 -7.66 9.29 0.17
N GLY A 145 -7.42 10.25 1.06
CA GLY A 145 -7.10 10.00 2.48
C GLY A 145 -8.22 9.24 3.22
N VAL A 146 -9.49 9.62 3.00
CA VAL A 146 -10.66 8.92 3.57
C VAL A 146 -10.69 7.47 3.11
N LEU A 147 -10.44 7.18 1.83
CA LEU A 147 -10.41 5.82 1.30
C LEU A 147 -9.27 4.98 1.92
N VAL A 148 -8.10 5.57 2.15
CA VAL A 148 -6.98 4.90 2.82
C VAL A 148 -7.33 4.58 4.27
N VAL A 149 -7.93 5.53 5.02
CA VAL A 149 -8.43 5.29 6.38
C VAL A 149 -9.48 4.18 6.39
N ALA A 150 -10.48 4.26 5.50
CA ALA A 150 -11.53 3.26 5.38
C ALA A 150 -10.98 1.86 5.08
N SER A 151 -9.96 1.77 4.21
CA SER A 151 -9.23 0.53 3.96
C SER A 151 -8.60 -0.02 5.24
N GLY A 152 -7.88 0.80 6.00
CA GLY A 152 -7.26 0.42 7.27
C GLY A 152 -8.28 -0.09 8.29
N VAL A 153 -9.38 0.65 8.48
CA VAL A 153 -10.49 0.25 9.36
C VAL A 153 -11.10 -1.09 8.91
N LEU A 154 -11.31 -1.26 7.61
CA LEU A 154 -11.85 -2.50 7.05
C LEU A 154 -10.90 -3.69 7.29
N VAL A 155 -9.58 -3.47 7.17
CA VAL A 155 -8.56 -4.47 7.50
C VAL A 155 -8.61 -4.83 8.97
N LEU A 156 -8.69 -3.86 9.87
CA LEU A 156 -8.76 -4.09 11.32
C LEU A 156 -10.04 -4.86 11.72
N ALA A 157 -11.17 -4.53 11.10
CA ALA A 157 -12.45 -5.17 11.39
C ALA A 157 -12.59 -6.59 10.82
N THR A 158 -11.90 -6.91 9.73
CA THR A 158 -12.13 -8.15 8.98
C THR A 158 -10.87 -8.97 8.72
N GLY A 159 -9.68 -8.40 8.90
CA GLY A 159 -8.40 -8.99 8.48
C GLY A 159 -8.06 -10.34 9.12
N LEU A 160 -8.52 -10.59 10.35
CA LEU A 160 -8.35 -11.89 11.03
C LEU A 160 -9.20 -13.02 10.39
N ALA A 161 -10.30 -12.66 9.72
CA ALA A 161 -11.19 -13.62 9.07
C ALA A 161 -10.79 -13.94 7.61
N TRP A 162 -9.73 -13.29 7.09
CA TRP A 162 -9.30 -13.53 5.71
C TRP A 162 -8.48 -14.82 5.61
N PRO A 163 -8.67 -15.61 4.52
CA PRO A 163 -7.92 -16.86 4.35
C PRO A 163 -6.40 -16.62 4.34
N ALA A 164 -5.67 -17.35 5.16
CA ALA A 164 -4.22 -17.40 5.08
C ALA A 164 -3.82 -18.49 4.07
N SER A 165 -2.90 -18.22 3.16
CA SER A 165 -2.42 -19.18 2.16
C SER A 165 -1.86 -20.48 2.78
N THR A 166 -1.32 -20.40 3.99
CA THR A 166 -0.83 -21.55 4.79
C THR A 166 -1.93 -22.53 5.21
N ARG A 167 -3.21 -22.10 5.30
CA ARG A 167 -4.31 -23.03 5.63
C ARG A 167 -4.59 -24.01 4.50
N ARG A 168 -4.36 -23.63 3.25
CA ARG A 168 -4.61 -24.50 2.11
C ARG A 168 -3.63 -25.69 2.06
N TYR A 169 -2.37 -25.45 2.40
CA TYR A 169 -1.36 -26.51 2.52
C TYR A 169 -1.55 -27.37 3.78
N ARG A 170 -1.95 -26.74 4.90
CA ARG A 170 -2.22 -27.46 6.15
C ARG A 170 -3.51 -28.29 6.05
N ALA A 171 -4.57 -27.78 5.40
CA ALA A 171 -5.81 -28.53 5.18
C ALA A 171 -5.62 -29.70 4.21
N ALA A 172 -4.80 -29.54 3.16
CA ALA A 172 -4.45 -30.64 2.26
C ALA A 172 -3.63 -31.72 2.98
N ARG A 173 -2.75 -31.33 3.92
CA ARG A 173 -1.97 -32.26 4.73
C ARG A 173 -2.82 -32.98 5.80
N LEU A 174 -3.83 -32.31 6.37
CA LEU A 174 -4.77 -32.91 7.35
C LEU A 174 -5.86 -33.74 6.68
N ALA A 175 -6.18 -33.47 5.42
CA ALA A 175 -7.11 -34.30 4.64
C ALA A 175 -6.45 -35.56 4.06
N ALA A 176 -5.13 -35.66 4.12
CA ALA A 176 -4.36 -36.77 3.57
C ALA A 176 -4.03 -37.90 4.58
N GLY A 177 -4.51 -37.84 5.84
CA GLY A 177 -4.31 -38.95 6.78
C GLY A 177 -4.19 -38.54 8.26
N ASP A 178 -4.23 -39.56 9.12
CA ASP A 178 -4.03 -39.53 10.57
C ASP A 178 -2.69 -38.82 10.92
N PRO A 179 -2.61 -38.03 12.01
CA PRO A 179 -1.36 -37.38 12.44
C PRO A 179 -0.15 -38.32 12.59
N ARG A 180 -0.40 -39.60 12.80
CA ARG A 180 0.66 -40.62 12.87
C ARG A 180 1.22 -40.98 11.49
N ASP A 181 0.37 -41.01 10.44
CA ASP A 181 0.80 -41.26 9.06
C ASP A 181 1.51 -40.07 8.44
N ALA A 182 1.14 -38.86 8.86
CA ALA A 182 1.80 -37.62 8.40
C ALA A 182 3.22 -37.46 8.97
N ALA A 183 3.47 -37.90 10.22
CA ALA A 183 4.81 -37.91 10.79
C ALA A 183 5.70 -38.94 10.10
N SER A 184 5.17 -40.18 9.88
CA SER A 184 5.90 -41.25 9.18
C SER A 184 6.15 -40.94 7.69
N GLY A 185 5.29 -40.13 7.05
CA GLY A 185 5.46 -39.64 5.69
C GLY A 185 6.52 -38.54 5.56
N ALA A 186 6.63 -37.66 6.57
CA ALA A 186 7.66 -36.63 6.60
C ALA A 186 9.06 -37.22 6.88
N ASP A 187 9.15 -38.18 7.77
CA ASP A 187 10.41 -38.87 8.08
C ASP A 187 10.88 -39.69 6.85
N ARG A 188 9.98 -40.42 6.18
CA ARG A 188 10.29 -41.10 4.93
C ARG A 188 10.78 -40.17 3.82
N ALA A 189 10.13 -39.02 3.64
CA ALA A 189 10.56 -38.03 2.65
C ALA A 189 11.96 -37.43 2.96
N ILE A 190 12.34 -37.35 4.22
CA ILE A 190 13.69 -36.93 4.63
C ILE A 190 14.69 -38.07 4.34
N ASP A 191 14.34 -39.31 4.65
CA ASP A 191 15.19 -40.48 4.38
C ASP A 191 15.42 -40.66 2.87
N ASP A 192 14.36 -40.53 2.04
CA ASP A 192 14.44 -40.56 0.57
C ASP A 192 15.37 -39.44 0.02
N TRP A 193 15.36 -38.25 0.62
CA TRP A 193 16.27 -37.16 0.24
C TRP A 193 17.71 -37.46 0.64
N ASP A 194 17.93 -38.08 1.79
CA ASP A 194 19.24 -38.47 2.27
C ASP A 194 19.83 -39.64 1.44
N GLU A 195 18.99 -40.54 0.92
CA GLU A 195 19.37 -41.59 -0.01
C GLU A 195 19.75 -41.06 -1.38
N LEU A 196 18.90 -40.16 -1.95
CA LEU A 196 19.22 -39.46 -3.20
C LEU A 196 20.52 -38.66 -3.11
N SER A 197 20.78 -38.01 -1.97
CA SER A 197 22.00 -37.24 -1.77
C SER A 197 23.27 -38.10 -1.67
N ARG A 198 23.12 -39.38 -1.34
CA ARG A 198 24.21 -40.38 -1.34
C ARG A 198 24.38 -41.05 -2.70
N GLY A 199 23.45 -40.83 -3.65
CA GLY A 199 23.49 -41.40 -4.98
C GLY A 199 22.74 -42.72 -5.12
N ASP A 200 21.99 -43.13 -4.10
CA ASP A 200 21.14 -44.30 -4.14
C ASP A 200 19.75 -43.91 -4.72
N ASP A 201 19.27 -44.68 -5.70
CA ASP A 201 17.98 -44.45 -6.34
C ASP A 201 16.87 -45.23 -5.61
N PRO A 202 16.00 -44.60 -4.83
CA PRO A 202 14.95 -45.30 -4.07
C PRO A 202 13.87 -45.93 -4.96
N THR A 203 13.91 -45.71 -6.29
CA THR A 203 12.99 -46.32 -7.25
C THR A 203 13.57 -47.54 -7.95
N GLY A 204 14.81 -47.90 -7.64
CA GLY A 204 15.55 -48.97 -8.30
C GLY A 204 15.29 -50.41 -7.82
N ASP A 205 14.58 -50.60 -6.71
CA ASP A 205 14.23 -51.91 -6.19
C ASP A 205 12.95 -52.47 -6.85
N GLU A 206 13.04 -52.85 -8.12
CA GLU A 206 12.15 -53.91 -8.63
C GLU A 206 12.63 -55.26 -8.06
N PRO A 207 11.75 -56.04 -7.39
CA PRO A 207 12.11 -57.38 -6.96
C PRO A 207 12.40 -58.23 -8.19
N SER A 208 13.66 -58.62 -8.34
CA SER A 208 14.06 -59.65 -9.32
C SER A 208 13.33 -60.94 -8.98
N ASP A 209 12.35 -61.31 -9.78
CA ASP A 209 11.70 -62.62 -9.79
C ASP A 209 12.74 -63.67 -10.29
N ASP A 210 13.68 -64.01 -9.43
CA ASP A 210 14.51 -65.22 -9.59
C ASP A 210 13.69 -66.39 -9.08
N GLN A 211 12.86 -66.96 -9.96
CA GLN A 211 12.29 -68.28 -9.78
C GLN A 211 13.36 -69.32 -10.07
N PRO A 212 13.78 -70.13 -9.09
CA PRO A 212 14.60 -71.32 -9.40
C PRO A 212 13.72 -72.42 -10.02
N THR A 213 13.90 -72.61 -11.30
CA THR A 213 13.40 -73.83 -11.99
C THR A 213 14.11 -75.08 -11.42
N GLY A 214 13.40 -75.78 -10.52
CA GLY A 214 13.82 -77.11 -10.07
C GLY A 214 13.53 -78.18 -11.12
N PRO A 215 14.36 -79.17 -11.22
CA PRO A 215 14.24 -80.18 -12.30
C PRO A 215 13.16 -81.24 -12.00
N SER A 216 12.43 -81.57 -13.07
CA SER A 216 11.50 -82.65 -13.14
C SER A 216 12.15 -84.04 -12.88
N ARG A 217 11.49 -84.83 -12.06
CA ARG A 217 11.49 -86.33 -12.17
C ARG A 217 10.10 -86.82 -11.83
#